data_67de914ebb98ba64d82a768c3cbeb67b
#
_entry.id   67de914ebb98ba64d82a768c3cbeb67b
#
_cell.length_a   1.000
_cell.length_b   1.000
_cell.length_c   1.000
_cell.angle_alpha   90.00
_cell.angle_beta   90.00
_cell.angle_gamma   90.00
#
_symmetry.space_group_name_H-M   'P 1'
#
loop_
_entity.id
_entity.type
_entity.pdbx_description
1 polymer ?
#
loop_
_entity_poly.entity_id
_entity_poly.type
_entity_poly.pdbx_seq_one_letter_code
_entity_poly.pdbx_strand_id
1 'polypeptide(L)'
;MWRRRTNADIRVWLPKKCRRWPTTTPKSCGPLWRAWNAAANRSGWWRRWTTTGDVAAVFEHDDRSVFNEDNGQPTSIDIILSGTCNSLFIEAKLVEREFGGCSVFAGGDCEGRNPYPDRLGECYLHHIGRKYWQRLDELGFSETTLVNGAICPFANYYQFFREAMFAFAKQGTFILLHDARNPAFLRSTDDGMAHGGLWPFLHEAIPQNLRHRVGRLTIQMVVEAIQESGGHDDWIGDFKKKYGLQ
;
A
#
# COMPACT_ATOMS: atom_id res chain seq x y z
N MET A 1 11.86 -22.56 -10.01
CA MET A 1 10.56 -22.31 -10.67
C MET A 1 9.54 -22.00 -9.58
N TRP A 2 9.42 -20.72 -9.16
CA TRP A 2 8.51 -20.29 -8.10
C TRP A 2 7.19 -19.89 -8.76
N ARG A 3 6.12 -20.64 -8.49
CA ARG A 3 4.77 -20.24 -8.92
C ARG A 3 4.41 -18.92 -8.20
N ARG A 4 3.95 -17.92 -8.95
CA ARG A 4 3.26 -16.74 -8.41
C ARG A 4 2.11 -17.26 -7.55
N ARG A 5 2.19 -17.04 -6.25
CA ARG A 5 1.03 -17.20 -5.36
C ARG A 5 0.16 -15.97 -5.58
N THR A 6 -1.03 -16.18 -6.06
CA THR A 6 -2.01 -15.13 -6.30
C THR A 6 -2.61 -14.67 -4.96
N ASN A 7 -3.12 -13.45 -4.90
CA ASN A 7 -3.83 -12.86 -3.75
C ASN A 7 -4.95 -13.77 -3.17
N ALA A 8 -5.40 -14.77 -3.90
CA ALA A 8 -6.31 -15.82 -3.41
C ALA A 8 -5.80 -16.54 -2.16
N ASP A 9 -4.47 -16.61 -1.95
CA ASP A 9 -3.89 -17.31 -0.80
C ASP A 9 -4.08 -16.57 0.52
N ILE A 10 -4.24 -15.24 0.50
CA ILE A 10 -4.52 -14.42 1.70
C ILE A 10 -5.97 -14.64 2.16
N ARG A 11 -6.92 -14.81 1.23
CA ARG A 11 -8.33 -15.08 1.54
C ARG A 11 -8.56 -16.37 2.33
N VAL A 12 -7.68 -17.35 2.17
CA VAL A 12 -7.82 -18.67 2.81
C VAL A 12 -7.59 -18.59 4.32
N TRP A 13 -6.97 -17.51 4.81
CA TRP A 13 -6.43 -17.40 6.17
C TRP A 13 -7.21 -16.52 7.11
N LEU A 14 -8.15 -15.76 6.60
CA LEU A 14 -9.09 -15.11 7.51
C LEU A 14 -9.98 -16.19 8.15
N PRO A 15 -10.19 -16.17 9.46
CA PRO A 15 -11.11 -17.08 10.12
C PRO A 15 -12.42 -17.15 9.34
N LYS A 16 -13.05 -18.34 9.25
CA LYS A 16 -14.31 -18.52 8.49
C LYS A 16 -15.38 -17.47 8.86
N LYS A 17 -15.32 -16.94 10.08
CA LYS A 17 -16.14 -15.82 10.55
C LYS A 17 -15.85 -14.49 9.86
N CYS A 18 -14.68 -14.30 9.27
CA CYS A 18 -14.30 -13.09 8.52
C CYS A 18 -14.56 -13.19 7.02
N ARG A 19 -14.93 -14.38 6.49
CA ARG A 19 -15.22 -14.59 5.06
C ARG A 19 -16.59 -14.05 4.60
N ARG A 20 -17.46 -13.76 5.53
CA ARG A 20 -18.76 -13.12 5.28
C ARG A 20 -18.89 -11.92 6.19
N TRP A 21 -18.37 -10.82 5.77
CA TRP A 21 -18.70 -9.57 6.40
C TRP A 21 -20.07 -9.13 5.87
N PRO A 22 -21.08 -8.99 6.74
CA PRO A 22 -22.30 -8.32 6.34
C PRO A 22 -21.94 -6.86 6.05
N THR A 23 -22.63 -6.25 5.12
CA THR A 23 -22.58 -4.81 4.84
C THR A 23 -23.06 -3.94 6.03
N THR A 24 -23.34 -4.56 7.16
CA THR A 24 -23.72 -3.93 8.43
C THR A 24 -22.64 -4.23 9.47
N THR A 25 -22.05 -3.19 10.00
CA THR A 25 -20.99 -3.07 11.01
C THR A 25 -20.93 -4.23 12.03
N PRO A 26 -19.88 -5.06 12.02
CA PRO A 26 -19.72 -6.06 13.06
C PRO A 26 -19.00 -5.45 14.27
N LYS A 27 -19.64 -5.49 15.43
CA LYS A 27 -19.04 -5.16 16.74
C LYS A 27 -17.76 -5.94 17.07
N SER A 28 -17.39 -6.94 16.26
CA SER A 28 -16.26 -7.88 16.50
C SER A 28 -14.90 -7.43 15.95
N CYS A 29 -14.79 -6.32 15.20
CA CYS A 29 -13.50 -5.84 14.67
C CYS A 29 -12.73 -4.92 15.63
N GLY A 30 -13.34 -4.51 16.72
CA GLY A 30 -12.72 -3.63 17.70
C GLY A 30 -11.36 -4.09 18.23
N PRO A 31 -11.12 -5.39 18.51
CA PRO A 31 -9.79 -5.86 18.96
C PRO A 31 -8.71 -5.75 17.90
N LEU A 32 -8.97 -6.18 16.66
CA LEU A 32 -8.02 -6.08 15.55
C LEU A 32 -7.66 -4.63 15.25
N TRP A 33 -8.65 -3.74 15.27
CA TRP A 33 -8.43 -2.32 15.08
C TRP A 33 -7.58 -1.70 16.20
N ARG A 34 -7.83 -2.06 17.46
CA ARG A 34 -6.98 -1.64 18.58
C ARG A 34 -5.55 -2.12 18.44
N ALA A 35 -5.37 -3.36 17.96
CA ALA A 35 -4.06 -3.92 17.68
C ALA A 35 -3.33 -3.16 16.56
N TRP A 36 -4.02 -2.82 15.48
CA TRP A 36 -3.49 -1.98 14.41
C TRP A 36 -3.06 -0.60 14.93
N ASN A 37 -3.89 0.04 15.72
CA ASN A 37 -3.56 1.34 16.32
C ASN A 37 -2.35 1.24 17.27
N ALA A 38 -2.23 0.18 18.06
CA ALA A 38 -1.09 -0.03 18.95
C ALA A 38 0.21 -0.25 18.15
N ALA A 39 0.18 -1.06 17.09
CA ALA A 39 1.32 -1.26 16.20
C ALA A 39 1.74 0.06 15.54
N ALA A 40 0.78 0.82 15.04
CA ALA A 40 1.00 2.10 14.42
C ALA A 40 1.59 3.13 15.40
N ASN A 41 1.08 3.22 16.62
CA ASN A 41 1.56 4.14 17.65
C ASN A 41 3.04 3.88 18.04
N ARG A 42 3.51 2.62 18.02
CA ARG A 42 4.92 2.29 18.28
C ARG A 42 5.85 2.81 17.19
N SER A 43 5.40 2.94 15.97
CA SER A 43 6.19 3.48 14.86
C SER A 43 6.37 5.01 14.89
N GLY A 44 5.76 5.71 15.85
CA GLY A 44 6.00 7.13 16.18
C GLY A 44 5.27 8.16 15.33
N TRP A 45 4.62 7.81 14.22
CA TRP A 45 3.96 8.78 13.34
C TRP A 45 2.43 8.80 13.37
N TRP A 46 1.80 7.98 14.19
CA TRP A 46 0.36 7.80 14.26
C TRP A 46 -0.34 8.56 15.37
N ARG A 47 0.29 9.51 16.02
CA ARG A 47 -0.32 10.30 17.13
C ARG A 47 -1.63 10.99 16.77
N ARG A 48 -2.09 10.90 15.53
CA ARG A 48 -3.37 11.49 15.07
C ARG A 48 -4.44 10.47 14.70
N TRP A 49 -4.18 9.17 14.89
CA TRP A 49 -5.12 8.11 14.53
C TRP A 49 -5.85 7.55 15.75
N THR A 50 -6.59 8.40 16.44
CA THR A 50 -7.56 7.95 17.43
C THR A 50 -8.92 7.85 16.77
N THR A 51 -9.28 6.68 16.25
CA THR A 51 -10.66 6.39 15.93
C THR A 51 -11.31 5.79 17.16
N THR A 52 -12.15 6.55 17.81
CA THR A 52 -13.15 6.05 18.74
C THR A 52 -14.37 5.73 17.88
N GLY A 53 -14.68 4.44 17.68
CA GLY A 53 -15.86 4.04 16.93
C GLY A 53 -15.67 2.74 16.13
N ASP A 54 -16.70 2.37 15.40
CA ASP A 54 -16.68 1.21 14.53
C ASP A 54 -15.79 1.43 13.32
N VAL A 55 -15.04 0.39 12.94
CA VAL A 55 -14.18 0.37 11.75
C VAL A 55 -14.68 -0.69 10.78
N ALA A 56 -14.92 -0.28 9.56
CA ALA A 56 -15.22 -1.19 8.47
C ALA A 56 -13.92 -1.62 7.78
N ALA A 57 -13.82 -2.91 7.42
CA ALA A 57 -12.72 -3.45 6.64
C ALA A 57 -13.25 -3.98 5.30
N VAL A 58 -12.61 -3.58 4.21
CA VAL A 58 -12.89 -4.07 2.86
C VAL A 58 -11.60 -4.65 2.30
N PHE A 59 -11.69 -5.83 1.68
CA PHE A 59 -10.55 -6.52 1.07
C PHE A 59 -10.72 -6.55 -0.44
N GLU A 60 -9.60 -6.46 -1.17
CA GLU A 60 -9.57 -6.53 -2.63
C GLU A 60 -10.55 -5.52 -3.26
N HIS A 61 -10.43 -4.25 -2.86
CA HIS A 61 -11.32 -3.20 -3.34
C HIS A 61 -10.88 -2.67 -4.70
N ASP A 62 -11.74 -2.83 -5.69
CA ASP A 62 -11.53 -2.30 -7.03
C ASP A 62 -12.23 -0.95 -7.22
N ASP A 63 -11.52 0.04 -7.75
CA ASP A 63 -12.09 1.35 -8.10
C ASP A 63 -11.53 1.82 -9.46
N ARG A 64 -12.42 2.29 -10.33
CA ARG A 64 -12.09 2.79 -11.67
C ARG A 64 -12.16 4.29 -11.80
N SER A 65 -12.77 4.95 -10.82
CA SER A 65 -13.20 6.35 -10.94
C SER A 65 -12.05 7.35 -10.81
N VAL A 66 -11.06 7.07 -9.94
CA VAL A 66 -9.99 8.03 -9.64
C VAL A 66 -9.11 8.30 -10.85
N PHE A 67 -8.81 7.27 -11.62
CA PHE A 67 -7.88 7.36 -12.75
C PHE A 67 -8.52 7.16 -14.11
N ASN A 68 -9.86 7.15 -14.20
CA ASN A 68 -10.57 6.89 -15.44
C ASN A 68 -10.18 5.54 -16.07
N GLU A 69 -10.32 4.46 -15.30
CA GLU A 69 -9.93 3.09 -15.69
C GLU A 69 -11.12 2.30 -16.23
N ASP A 70 -11.95 2.91 -17.07
CA ASP A 70 -13.19 2.29 -17.58
C ASP A 70 -12.94 0.98 -18.32
N ASN A 71 -11.80 0.90 -19.00
CA ASN A 71 -11.34 -0.31 -19.68
C ASN A 71 -10.04 -0.80 -19.04
N GLY A 72 -9.84 -2.11 -18.99
CA GLY A 72 -8.64 -2.75 -18.43
C GLY A 72 -8.74 -3.03 -16.93
N GLN A 73 -7.58 -3.18 -16.30
CA GLN A 73 -7.50 -3.52 -14.89
C GLN A 73 -7.75 -2.29 -14.01
N PRO A 74 -8.69 -2.36 -13.04
CA PRO A 74 -8.94 -1.28 -12.10
C PRO A 74 -7.77 -1.10 -11.14
N THR A 75 -7.75 0.05 -10.45
CA THR A 75 -6.95 0.17 -9.23
C THR A 75 -7.56 -0.75 -8.17
N SER A 76 -6.77 -1.67 -7.66
CA SER A 76 -7.15 -2.59 -6.59
C SER A 76 -6.31 -2.30 -5.37
N ILE A 77 -6.96 -2.25 -4.20
CA ILE A 77 -6.32 -2.06 -2.90
C ILE A 77 -6.56 -3.31 -2.05
N ASP A 78 -5.49 -3.90 -1.54
CA ASP A 78 -5.58 -5.16 -0.78
C ASP A 78 -6.50 -5.04 0.44
N ILE A 79 -6.34 -3.96 1.24
CA ILE A 79 -7.15 -3.75 2.44
C ILE A 79 -7.48 -2.27 2.60
N ILE A 80 -8.76 -1.97 2.79
CA ILE A 80 -9.21 -0.65 3.23
C ILE A 80 -9.79 -0.77 4.63
N LEU A 81 -9.26 0.01 5.57
CA LEU A 81 -9.86 0.18 6.90
C LEU A 81 -10.46 1.58 6.99
N SER A 82 -11.77 1.66 7.15
CA SER A 82 -12.50 2.93 7.22
C SER A 82 -13.06 3.14 8.61
N GLY A 83 -12.64 4.20 9.27
CA GLY A 83 -13.22 4.71 10.51
C GLY A 83 -14.06 5.97 10.26
N THR A 84 -14.59 6.56 11.32
CA THR A 84 -15.45 7.75 11.24
C THR A 84 -14.77 8.98 10.65
N CYS A 85 -13.45 9.13 10.84
CA CYS A 85 -12.72 10.34 10.46
C CYS A 85 -11.67 10.12 9.37
N ASN A 86 -11.25 8.86 9.14
CA ASN A 86 -10.13 8.55 8.26
C ASN A 86 -10.26 7.14 7.65
N SER A 87 -9.59 6.94 6.50
CA SER A 87 -9.43 5.63 5.87
C SER A 87 -7.96 5.30 5.67
N LEU A 88 -7.58 4.04 5.92
CA LEU A 88 -6.28 3.46 5.59
C LEU A 88 -6.43 2.63 4.33
N PHE A 89 -5.55 2.87 3.40
CA PHE A 89 -5.40 2.12 2.14
C PHE A 89 -4.09 1.35 2.24
N ILE A 90 -4.19 0.04 2.37
CA ILE A 90 -3.07 -0.82 2.74
C ILE A 90 -2.75 -1.72 1.57
N GLU A 91 -1.50 -1.67 1.15
CA GLU A 91 -0.90 -2.58 0.19
C GLU A 91 0.05 -3.55 0.89
N ALA A 92 -0.15 -4.84 0.68
CA ALA A 92 0.62 -5.90 1.33
C ALA A 92 1.71 -6.45 0.39
N LYS A 93 2.98 -6.24 0.75
CA LYS A 93 4.16 -6.72 0.04
C LYS A 93 5.00 -7.62 0.94
N LEU A 94 4.57 -8.86 1.12
CA LEU A 94 5.22 -9.76 2.08
C LEU A 94 6.46 -10.46 1.51
N VAL A 95 6.41 -10.88 0.25
CA VAL A 95 7.49 -11.65 -0.41
C VAL A 95 7.94 -11.03 -1.73
N GLU A 96 7.26 -10.02 -2.18
CA GLU A 96 7.57 -9.29 -3.40
C GLU A 96 8.85 -8.48 -3.24
N ARG A 97 9.58 -8.31 -4.33
CA ARG A 97 10.85 -7.57 -4.33
C ARG A 97 10.71 -6.13 -4.75
N GLU A 98 9.53 -5.75 -5.25
CA GLU A 98 9.30 -4.44 -5.86
C GLU A 98 7.81 -4.10 -5.88
N PHE A 99 7.50 -2.83 -6.13
CA PHE A 99 6.18 -2.42 -6.61
C PHE A 99 6.12 -2.63 -8.12
N GLY A 100 5.04 -3.23 -8.60
CA GLY A 100 4.86 -3.51 -10.02
C GLY A 100 5.04 -2.27 -10.91
N GLY A 101 5.73 -2.45 -12.02
CA GLY A 101 5.96 -1.41 -13.03
C GLY A 101 4.80 -1.27 -14.02
N CYS A 102 4.90 -0.28 -14.91
CA CYS A 102 3.97 -0.06 -16.00
C CYS A 102 3.99 -1.25 -16.97
N SER A 103 2.83 -1.82 -17.27
CA SER A 103 2.72 -2.96 -18.19
C SER A 103 3.13 -2.62 -19.63
N VAL A 104 2.94 -1.38 -20.07
CA VAL A 104 3.36 -0.90 -21.40
C VAL A 104 4.88 -0.91 -21.50
N PHE A 105 5.57 -0.45 -20.45
CA PHE A 105 7.03 -0.52 -20.36
C PHE A 105 7.53 -1.97 -20.28
N ALA A 106 6.92 -2.77 -19.42
CA ALA A 106 7.28 -4.18 -19.26
C ALA A 106 7.03 -5.02 -20.54
N GLY A 107 6.05 -4.61 -21.37
CA GLY A 107 5.77 -5.22 -22.68
C GLY A 107 6.72 -4.82 -23.79
N GLY A 108 7.58 -3.82 -23.55
CA GLY A 108 8.50 -3.28 -24.56
C GLY A 108 7.88 -2.23 -25.51
N ASP A 109 6.64 -1.82 -25.27
CA ASP A 109 5.92 -0.84 -26.08
C ASP A 109 6.23 0.62 -25.66
N CYS A 110 7.13 0.82 -24.71
CA CYS A 110 7.57 2.10 -24.21
C CYS A 110 9.04 2.02 -23.77
N GLU A 111 9.83 3.05 -24.11
CA GLU A 111 11.25 3.12 -23.75
C GLU A 111 11.50 3.53 -22.29
N GLY A 112 10.47 3.81 -21.51
CA GLY A 112 10.59 4.23 -20.11
C GLY A 112 11.14 5.63 -19.91
N ARG A 113 11.23 6.45 -20.96
CA ARG A 113 11.58 7.87 -20.85
C ARG A 113 10.46 8.63 -20.17
N ASN A 114 10.82 9.60 -19.36
CA ASN A 114 9.84 10.46 -18.72
C ASN A 114 9.16 11.38 -19.74
N PRO A 115 7.83 11.29 -19.96
CA PRO A 115 7.13 12.15 -20.88
C PRO A 115 6.72 13.51 -20.27
N TYR A 116 6.85 13.66 -18.95
CA TYR A 116 6.41 14.87 -18.24
C TYR A 116 7.47 15.99 -18.34
N PRO A 117 7.07 17.26 -18.46
CA PRO A 117 5.68 17.71 -18.67
C PRO A 117 5.28 17.79 -20.16
N ASP A 118 6.23 17.90 -21.10
CA ASP A 118 6.01 18.43 -22.45
C ASP A 118 5.63 17.36 -23.49
N ARG A 119 5.80 16.08 -23.16
CA ARG A 119 5.64 14.96 -24.08
C ARG A 119 4.61 13.93 -23.62
N LEU A 120 3.61 14.34 -22.84
CA LEU A 120 2.59 13.44 -22.31
C LEU A 120 1.85 12.66 -23.39
N GLY A 121 1.72 13.21 -24.60
CA GLY A 121 1.16 12.50 -25.76
C GLY A 121 1.91 11.24 -26.18
N GLU A 122 3.19 11.08 -25.79
CA GLU A 122 3.99 9.87 -26.04
C GLU A 122 3.66 8.74 -25.05
N CYS A 123 2.97 9.03 -23.96
CA CYS A 123 2.58 8.04 -22.98
C CYS A 123 1.26 7.37 -23.39
N TYR A 124 1.28 6.08 -23.69
CA TYR A 124 0.10 5.33 -24.05
C TYR A 124 -1.03 5.43 -22.99
N LEU A 125 -0.71 5.36 -21.70
CA LEU A 125 -1.70 5.49 -20.65
C LEU A 125 -2.38 6.87 -20.66
N HIS A 126 -1.63 7.93 -20.94
CA HIS A 126 -2.20 9.26 -21.10
C HIS A 126 -3.06 9.35 -22.37
N HIS A 127 -2.58 8.79 -23.47
CA HIS A 127 -3.28 8.76 -24.76
C HIS A 127 -4.66 8.09 -24.67
N ILE A 128 -4.77 7.00 -23.91
CA ILE A 128 -6.05 6.31 -23.68
C ILE A 128 -6.91 6.96 -22.59
N GLY A 129 -6.58 8.16 -22.15
CA GLY A 129 -7.37 8.96 -21.21
C GLY A 129 -7.19 8.60 -19.73
N ARG A 130 -6.12 7.89 -19.36
CA ARG A 130 -5.82 7.64 -17.95
C ARG A 130 -5.35 8.91 -17.25
N LYS A 131 -5.84 9.15 -16.03
CA LYS A 131 -5.58 10.40 -15.30
C LYS A 131 -4.37 10.32 -14.35
N TYR A 132 -3.43 9.38 -14.56
CA TYR A 132 -2.28 9.24 -13.67
C TYR A 132 -1.41 10.50 -13.62
N TRP A 133 -1.05 11.05 -14.77
CA TRP A 133 -0.24 12.27 -14.87
C TRP A 133 -0.97 13.49 -14.32
N GLN A 134 -2.27 13.59 -14.60
CA GLN A 134 -3.10 14.67 -14.05
C GLN A 134 -3.13 14.60 -12.52
N ARG A 135 -3.36 13.42 -11.93
CA ARG A 135 -3.37 13.25 -10.47
C ARG A 135 -2.00 13.46 -9.84
N LEU A 136 -0.95 13.03 -10.52
CA LEU A 136 0.42 13.26 -10.09
C LEU A 136 0.71 14.75 -9.95
N ASP A 137 0.29 15.55 -10.91
CA ASP A 137 0.44 17.01 -10.92
C ASP A 137 -0.45 17.69 -9.85
N GLU A 138 -1.75 17.36 -9.81
CA GLU A 138 -2.70 17.89 -8.82
C GLU A 138 -2.26 17.67 -7.37
N LEU A 139 -1.55 16.59 -7.10
CA LEU A 139 -1.05 16.21 -5.78
C LEU A 139 0.36 16.74 -5.48
N GLY A 140 0.98 17.45 -6.41
CA GLY A 140 2.30 18.05 -6.26
C GLY A 140 3.48 17.10 -6.40
N PHE A 141 3.27 15.89 -6.91
CA PHE A 141 4.38 14.95 -7.18
C PHE A 141 5.30 15.46 -8.27
N SER A 142 4.80 16.28 -9.19
CA SER A 142 5.59 16.93 -10.24
C SER A 142 6.73 17.80 -9.72
N GLU A 143 6.67 18.22 -8.46
CA GLU A 143 7.74 18.99 -7.80
C GLU A 143 8.85 18.10 -7.25
N THR A 144 8.67 16.79 -7.23
CA THR A 144 9.65 15.86 -6.66
C THR A 144 10.75 15.49 -7.64
N THR A 145 11.95 15.25 -7.13
CA THR A 145 13.13 14.91 -7.95
C THR A 145 12.93 13.66 -8.80
N LEU A 146 12.21 12.66 -8.26
CA LEU A 146 11.97 11.42 -8.99
C LEU A 146 11.10 11.64 -10.22
N VAL A 147 10.04 12.45 -10.10
CA VAL A 147 9.13 12.74 -11.21
C VAL A 147 9.76 13.64 -12.26
N ASN A 148 10.66 14.53 -11.86
CA ASN A 148 11.41 15.39 -12.77
C ASN A 148 12.66 14.71 -13.37
N GLY A 149 12.90 13.45 -13.05
CA GLY A 149 14.01 12.68 -13.61
C GLY A 149 13.84 12.31 -15.07
N ALA A 150 14.90 11.79 -15.68
CA ALA A 150 14.88 11.37 -17.10
C ALA A 150 14.06 10.09 -17.34
N ILE A 151 13.86 9.27 -16.29
CA ILE A 151 13.16 8.00 -16.34
C ILE A 151 11.73 8.19 -15.86
N CYS A 152 10.77 7.60 -16.58
CA CYS A 152 9.37 7.61 -16.20
C CYS A 152 9.17 6.97 -14.81
N PRO A 153 8.61 7.68 -13.82
CA PRO A 153 8.40 7.13 -12.48
C PRO A 153 7.45 5.93 -12.47
N PHE A 154 6.53 5.86 -13.44
CA PHE A 154 5.64 4.71 -13.60
C PHE A 154 6.32 3.49 -14.22
N ALA A 155 7.47 3.62 -14.88
CA ALA A 155 8.15 2.47 -15.49
C ALA A 155 8.39 1.36 -14.46
N ASN A 156 8.93 1.71 -13.29
CA ASN A 156 9.30 0.75 -12.25
C ASN A 156 8.43 0.82 -10.98
N TYR A 157 7.71 1.93 -10.77
CA TYR A 157 7.00 2.20 -9.51
C TYR A 157 5.52 2.51 -9.73
N TYR A 158 4.95 2.00 -10.82
CA TYR A 158 3.57 2.26 -11.22
C TYR A 158 2.56 1.98 -10.11
N GLN A 159 2.67 0.81 -9.49
CA GLN A 159 1.75 0.40 -8.45
C GLN A 159 1.84 1.31 -7.24
N PHE A 160 3.06 1.65 -6.78
CA PHE A 160 3.24 2.56 -5.65
C PHE A 160 2.58 3.92 -5.88
N PHE A 161 2.90 4.57 -7.02
CA PHE A 161 2.34 5.89 -7.31
C PHE A 161 0.82 5.82 -7.46
N ARG A 162 0.30 4.81 -8.16
CA ARG A 162 -1.14 4.62 -8.36
C ARG A 162 -1.87 4.51 -7.03
N GLU A 163 -1.41 3.65 -6.14
CA GLU A 163 -2.08 3.39 -4.87
C GLU A 163 -1.91 4.52 -3.86
N ALA A 164 -0.74 5.14 -3.79
CA ALA A 164 -0.53 6.33 -2.96
C ALA A 164 -1.41 7.51 -3.43
N MET A 165 -1.43 7.80 -4.72
CA MET A 165 -2.29 8.84 -5.28
C MET A 165 -3.78 8.52 -5.11
N PHE A 166 -4.16 7.24 -5.22
CA PHE A 166 -5.52 6.79 -4.95
C PHE A 166 -5.92 7.11 -3.50
N ALA A 167 -5.10 6.71 -2.54
CA ALA A 167 -5.33 6.99 -1.13
C ALA A 167 -5.48 8.50 -0.85
N PHE A 168 -4.65 9.33 -1.48
CA PHE A 168 -4.71 10.78 -1.33
C PHE A 168 -5.97 11.38 -1.97
N ALA A 169 -6.35 10.93 -3.16
CA ALA A 169 -7.59 11.36 -3.82
C ALA A 169 -8.83 11.02 -3.00
N LYS A 170 -8.80 9.90 -2.26
CA LYS A 170 -9.85 9.50 -1.32
C LYS A 170 -9.66 10.11 0.09
N GLN A 171 -8.77 11.10 0.24
CA GLN A 171 -8.47 11.79 1.51
C GLN A 171 -8.00 10.86 2.65
N GLY A 172 -7.49 9.67 2.32
CA GLY A 172 -7.01 8.68 3.26
C GLY A 172 -5.48 8.66 3.39
N THR A 173 -4.97 7.63 4.05
CA THR A 173 -3.56 7.38 4.29
C THR A 173 -3.13 6.09 3.60
N PHE A 174 -2.04 6.13 2.86
CA PHE A 174 -1.43 4.96 2.24
C PHE A 174 -0.50 4.25 3.22
N ILE A 175 -0.60 2.93 3.31
CA ILE A 175 0.22 2.09 4.18
C ILE A 175 0.82 0.94 3.38
N LEU A 176 2.14 0.83 3.43
CA LEU A 176 2.83 -0.38 3.01
C LEU A 176 2.88 -1.36 4.19
N LEU A 177 2.24 -2.52 4.03
CA LEU A 177 2.40 -3.66 4.93
C LEU A 177 3.41 -4.63 4.35
N HIS A 178 4.55 -4.81 5.01
CA HIS A 178 5.59 -5.71 4.52
C HIS A 178 6.14 -6.64 5.60
N ASP A 179 6.86 -7.68 5.20
CA ASP A 179 7.62 -8.51 6.14
C ASP A 179 8.92 -7.77 6.53
N ALA A 180 9.21 -7.67 7.82
CA ALA A 180 10.46 -7.03 8.30
C ALA A 180 11.73 -7.71 7.78
N ARG A 181 11.63 -9.00 7.42
CA ARG A 181 12.72 -9.78 6.84
C ARG A 181 12.90 -9.53 5.32
N ASN A 182 11.97 -8.81 4.70
CA ASN A 182 12.05 -8.50 3.27
C ASN A 182 12.98 -7.31 3.04
N PRO A 183 14.23 -7.53 2.56
CA PRO A 183 15.22 -6.45 2.41
C PRO A 183 14.89 -5.51 1.24
N ALA A 184 13.91 -5.88 0.38
CA ALA A 184 13.57 -5.05 -0.77
C ALA A 184 12.98 -3.70 -0.37
N PHE A 185 12.20 -3.65 0.72
CA PHE A 185 11.52 -2.42 1.14
C PHE A 185 12.25 -1.65 2.22
N LEU A 186 12.93 -2.32 3.13
CA LEU A 186 13.74 -1.69 4.15
C LEU A 186 14.99 -2.53 4.42
N ARG A 187 16.14 -1.97 4.12
CA ARG A 187 17.42 -2.57 4.45
C ARG A 187 18.18 -1.60 5.33
N SER A 188 18.50 -2.00 6.54
CA SER A 188 19.52 -1.32 7.34
C SER A 188 20.86 -2.03 7.12
N THR A 189 21.92 -1.25 6.96
CA THR A 189 23.28 -1.77 6.97
C THR A 189 23.81 -1.71 8.40
N ASP A 190 24.67 -2.66 8.77
CA ASP A 190 25.21 -2.81 10.14
C ASP A 190 26.01 -1.59 10.62
N ASP A 191 26.44 -0.72 9.70
CA ASP A 191 27.14 0.52 9.99
C ASP A 191 26.19 1.72 10.25
N GLY A 192 24.87 1.50 10.17
CA GLY A 192 23.87 2.54 10.40
C GLY A 192 23.81 3.66 9.36
N MET A 193 24.60 3.57 8.29
CA MET A 193 24.81 4.67 7.36
C MET A 193 24.00 4.60 6.07
N ALA A 194 23.52 3.46 5.65
CA ALA A 194 22.77 3.34 4.40
C ALA A 194 21.44 2.66 4.60
N HIS A 195 20.39 3.36 4.34
CA HIS A 195 19.08 2.75 4.14
C HIS A 195 19.00 2.25 2.70
N GLY A 196 19.41 0.99 2.48
CA GLY A 196 19.11 0.30 1.23
C GLY A 196 17.65 -0.10 1.20
N GLY A 197 17.12 -0.24 -0.01
CA GLY A 197 15.73 -0.68 -0.24
C GLY A 197 14.85 0.42 -0.79
N LEU A 198 13.67 0.00 -1.27
CA LEU A 198 12.76 0.87 -1.99
C LEU A 198 12.05 1.90 -1.10
N TRP A 199 11.81 1.57 0.16
CA TRP A 199 10.97 2.43 1.00
C TRP A 199 11.55 3.83 1.23
N PRO A 200 12.79 4.01 1.69
CA PRO A 200 13.33 5.35 1.89
C PRO A 200 13.25 6.20 0.60
N PHE A 201 13.64 5.61 -0.51
CA PHE A 201 13.61 6.26 -1.82
C PHE A 201 12.19 6.67 -2.25
N LEU A 202 11.22 5.75 -2.17
CA LEU A 202 9.84 6.04 -2.55
C LEU A 202 9.17 7.02 -1.59
N HIS A 203 9.49 6.97 -0.29
CA HIS A 203 8.98 7.93 0.68
C HIS A 203 9.47 9.35 0.42
N GLU A 204 10.71 9.50 -0.05
CA GLU A 204 11.24 10.80 -0.47
C GLU A 204 10.58 11.32 -1.74
N ALA A 205 10.09 10.44 -2.61
CA ALA A 205 9.33 10.80 -3.80
C ALA A 205 7.91 11.33 -3.49
N ILE A 206 7.45 11.19 -2.25
CA ILE A 206 6.17 11.78 -1.82
C ILE A 206 6.35 13.28 -1.57
N PRO A 207 5.44 14.14 -2.06
CA PRO A 207 5.43 15.56 -1.74
C PRO A 207 5.46 15.80 -0.23
N GLN A 208 6.28 16.75 0.24
CA GLN A 208 6.54 16.96 1.66
C GLN A 208 5.26 17.16 2.49
N ASN A 209 4.30 17.88 1.96
CA ASN A 209 2.99 18.12 2.58
C ASN A 209 2.13 16.86 2.70
N LEU A 210 2.40 15.79 1.94
CA LEU A 210 1.67 14.52 1.96
C LEU A 210 2.42 13.38 2.69
N ARG A 211 3.69 13.56 3.03
CA ARG A 211 4.50 12.51 3.69
C ARG A 211 3.88 12.00 4.99
N HIS A 212 3.16 12.85 5.70
CA HIS A 212 2.46 12.46 6.92
C HIS A 212 1.26 11.54 6.67
N ARG A 213 0.85 11.34 5.41
CA ARG A 213 -0.22 10.45 4.99
C ARG A 213 0.31 9.17 4.33
N VAL A 214 1.59 8.88 4.47
CA VAL A 214 2.21 7.67 3.94
C VAL A 214 2.97 6.96 5.04
N GLY A 215 2.80 5.65 5.16
CA GLY A 215 3.48 4.87 6.15
C GLY A 215 3.75 3.43 5.82
N ARG A 216 4.49 2.83 6.73
CA ARG A 216 4.77 1.41 6.66
C ARG A 216 4.52 0.74 7.99
N LEU A 217 4.07 -0.50 7.91
CA LEU A 217 3.97 -1.44 9.03
C LEU A 217 4.60 -2.76 8.63
N THR A 218 5.17 -3.46 9.58
CA THR A 218 5.58 -4.83 9.34
C THR A 218 4.51 -5.80 9.81
N ILE A 219 4.43 -6.96 9.16
CA ILE A 219 3.51 -8.01 9.60
C ILE A 219 3.83 -8.45 11.03
N GLN A 220 5.10 -8.40 11.44
CA GLN A 220 5.54 -8.69 12.80
C GLN A 220 4.90 -7.73 13.81
N MET A 221 4.97 -6.40 13.54
CA MET A 221 4.33 -5.40 14.41
C MET A 221 2.82 -5.61 14.54
N VAL A 222 2.16 -6.00 13.44
CA VAL A 222 0.71 -6.27 13.45
C VAL A 222 0.41 -7.51 14.30
N VAL A 223 1.17 -8.59 14.13
CA VAL A 223 1.00 -9.84 14.90
C VAL A 223 1.24 -9.62 16.38
N GLU A 224 2.31 -8.90 16.74
CA GLU A 224 2.59 -8.53 18.14
C GLU A 224 1.42 -7.74 18.75
N ALA A 225 0.90 -6.75 18.03
CA ALA A 225 -0.21 -5.95 18.50
C ALA A 225 -1.50 -6.75 18.66
N ILE A 226 -1.75 -7.74 17.79
CA ILE A 226 -2.87 -8.67 17.92
C ILE A 226 -2.71 -9.52 19.18
N GLN A 227 -1.51 -10.06 19.43
CA GLN A 227 -1.24 -10.84 20.64
C GLN A 227 -1.44 -10.02 21.92
N GLU A 228 -0.92 -8.80 21.95
CA GLU A 228 -1.10 -7.89 23.09
C GLU A 228 -2.57 -7.51 23.34
N SER A 229 -3.39 -7.47 22.29
CA SER A 229 -4.82 -7.17 22.44
C SER A 229 -5.62 -8.32 23.09
N GLY A 230 -5.08 -9.55 23.08
CA GLY A 230 -5.71 -10.77 23.61
C GLY A 230 -6.89 -11.27 22.78
N GLY A 231 -7.38 -12.45 23.10
CA GLY A 231 -8.60 -13.02 22.50
C GLY A 231 -8.43 -13.63 21.10
N HIS A 232 -7.19 -13.88 20.66
CA HIS A 232 -6.85 -14.43 19.35
C HIS A 232 -5.95 -15.67 19.41
N ASP A 233 -5.87 -16.32 20.59
CA ASP A 233 -4.96 -17.44 20.86
C ASP A 233 -5.31 -18.69 20.04
N ASP A 234 -6.56 -18.80 19.62
CA ASP A 234 -7.11 -19.92 18.83
C ASP A 234 -6.51 -20.04 17.42
N TRP A 235 -5.91 -19.00 16.87
CA TRP A 235 -5.36 -19.00 15.50
C TRP A 235 -3.98 -18.35 15.37
N ILE A 236 -3.61 -17.42 16.26
CA ILE A 236 -2.39 -16.62 16.09
C ILE A 236 -1.13 -17.48 16.15
N GLY A 237 -1.15 -18.55 16.97
CA GLY A 237 -0.04 -19.50 17.07
C GLY A 237 0.22 -20.23 15.76
N ASP A 238 -0.82 -20.74 15.14
CA ASP A 238 -0.74 -21.43 13.83
C ASP A 238 -0.33 -20.46 12.71
N PHE A 239 -0.82 -19.22 12.76
CA PHE A 239 -0.41 -18.17 11.84
C PHE A 239 1.09 -17.90 11.95
N LYS A 240 1.60 -17.67 13.16
CA LYS A 240 3.04 -17.43 13.41
C LYS A 240 3.88 -18.60 12.91
N LYS A 241 3.51 -19.83 13.25
CA LYS A 241 4.21 -21.04 12.82
C LYS A 241 4.26 -21.14 11.29
N LYS A 242 3.13 -20.91 10.63
CA LYS A 242 3.05 -20.98 9.15
C LYS A 242 3.94 -19.99 8.45
N TYR A 243 4.03 -18.76 8.97
CA TYR A 243 4.80 -17.68 8.36
C TYR A 243 6.19 -17.49 8.98
N GLY A 244 6.58 -18.36 9.92
CA GLY A 244 7.86 -18.28 10.62
C GLY A 244 8.03 -16.98 11.41
N LEU A 245 6.95 -16.46 11.97
CA LEU A 245 6.94 -15.27 12.82
C LEU A 245 7.13 -15.70 14.26
N GLN A 246 8.35 -15.63 14.77
CA GLN A 246 8.67 -15.98 16.16
C GLN A 246 8.53 -14.77 17.08
#